data_de109ccaa3eac36ace2544f2c339f5cd
#
_entry.id   de109ccaa3eac36ace2544f2c339f5cd
#
_cell.length_a   1.000
_cell.length_b   1.000
_cell.length_c   1.000
_cell.angle_alpha   90.00
_cell.angle_beta   90.00
_cell.angle_gamma   90.00
#
_symmetry.space_group_name_H-M   'P 1'
#
loop_
_entity.id
_entity.type
_entity.pdbx_description
1 polymer ?
#
loop_
_entity_poly.entity_id
_entity_poly.type
_entity_poly.pdbx_seq_one_letter_code
_entity_poly.pdbx_strand_id
1 'polypeptide(L)'
;MRTISDKKYLIFFTVAAGILFVVAALFNYIVDPYNLMGNNPTGVYFVQERQVKEAVWTYPHEGLLIGASKTGYVNPDDLSCYRFYNASMRGMVPEEMFFYLKKYLRHEKLVLVGFDFFMFNEREFPLIR
;
A
#
# COMPACT_ATOMS: atom_id res chain seq x y z
N MET A 1 -5.71 -12.58 -51.34
CA MET A 1 -5.67 -12.28 -49.88
C MET A 1 -5.97 -13.60 -49.14
N ARG A 2 -5.03 -14.18 -48.41
CA ARG A 2 -5.30 -15.40 -47.63
C ARG A 2 -6.04 -14.96 -46.34
N THR A 3 -7.29 -15.33 -46.22
CA THR A 3 -8.05 -15.19 -44.98
C THR A 3 -7.44 -16.11 -43.93
N ILE A 4 -6.93 -15.48 -42.85
CA ILE A 4 -6.47 -16.24 -41.67
C ILE A 4 -7.71 -16.90 -41.10
N SER A 5 -7.70 -18.23 -40.94
CA SER A 5 -8.81 -18.95 -40.30
C SER A 5 -9.04 -18.38 -38.88
N ASP A 6 -10.28 -18.14 -38.50
CA ASP A 6 -10.68 -17.55 -37.21
C ASP A 6 -9.99 -18.26 -36.01
N LYS A 7 -9.79 -19.58 -36.12
CA LYS A 7 -9.07 -20.34 -35.09
C LYS A 7 -7.60 -19.94 -34.98
N LYS A 8 -6.91 -19.69 -36.11
CA LYS A 8 -5.50 -19.26 -36.08
C LYS A 8 -5.37 -17.85 -35.54
N TYR A 9 -6.31 -16.98 -35.88
CA TYR A 9 -6.37 -15.63 -35.33
C TYR A 9 -6.56 -15.66 -33.83
N LEU A 10 -7.50 -16.45 -33.32
CA LEU A 10 -7.77 -16.59 -31.90
C LEU A 10 -6.55 -17.11 -31.13
N ILE A 11 -5.88 -18.14 -31.67
CA ILE A 11 -4.65 -18.69 -31.07
C ILE A 11 -3.56 -17.62 -31.02
N PHE A 12 -3.33 -16.92 -32.13
CA PHE A 12 -2.32 -15.86 -32.18
C PHE A 12 -2.60 -14.76 -31.21
N PHE A 13 -3.86 -14.30 -31.13
CA PHE A 13 -4.28 -13.27 -30.18
C PHE A 13 -4.08 -13.70 -28.72
N THR A 14 -4.48 -14.93 -28.38
CA THR A 14 -4.33 -15.47 -27.02
C THR A 14 -2.86 -15.59 -26.63
N VAL A 15 -2.01 -16.07 -27.53
CA VAL A 15 -0.56 -16.18 -27.29
C VAL A 15 0.06 -14.78 -27.11
N ALA A 16 -0.28 -13.83 -27.99
CA ALA A 16 0.22 -12.46 -27.89
C ALA A 16 -0.23 -11.78 -26.59
N ALA A 17 -1.49 -11.93 -26.20
CA ALA A 17 -2.01 -11.41 -24.94
C ALA A 17 -1.31 -12.06 -23.73
N GLY A 18 -1.08 -13.36 -23.78
CA GLY A 18 -0.34 -14.09 -22.75
C GLY A 18 1.10 -13.58 -22.59
N ILE A 19 1.80 -13.38 -23.70
CA ILE A 19 3.17 -12.81 -23.67
C ILE A 19 3.17 -11.42 -23.06
N LEU A 20 2.25 -10.54 -23.47
CA LEU A 20 2.15 -9.18 -22.91
C LEU A 20 1.86 -9.23 -21.42
N PHE A 21 1.00 -10.11 -20.96
CA PHE A 21 0.70 -10.28 -19.55
C PHE A 21 1.95 -10.72 -18.76
N VAL A 22 2.69 -11.70 -19.27
CA VAL A 22 3.93 -12.17 -18.63
C VAL A 22 4.98 -11.05 -18.58
N VAL A 23 5.15 -10.29 -19.66
CA VAL A 23 6.08 -9.14 -19.69
C VAL A 23 5.68 -8.09 -18.66
N ALA A 24 4.39 -7.75 -18.58
CA ALA A 24 3.90 -6.79 -17.59
C ALA A 24 4.09 -7.28 -16.16
N ALA A 25 3.84 -8.56 -15.90
CA ALA A 25 4.05 -9.17 -14.58
C ALA A 25 5.53 -9.15 -14.17
N LEU A 26 6.43 -9.53 -15.08
CA LEU A 26 7.88 -9.49 -14.85
C LEU A 26 8.38 -8.05 -14.62
N PHE A 27 7.88 -7.10 -15.41
CA PHE A 27 8.21 -5.69 -15.21
C PHE A 27 7.80 -5.20 -13.84
N ASN A 28 6.54 -5.46 -13.43
CA ASN A 28 6.06 -5.09 -12.10
C ASN A 28 6.85 -5.78 -10.98
N TYR A 29 7.24 -7.04 -11.17
CA TYR A 29 8.06 -7.76 -10.21
C TYR A 29 9.47 -7.15 -10.04
N ILE A 30 10.12 -6.79 -11.16
CA ILE A 30 11.47 -6.20 -11.14
C ILE A 30 11.46 -4.78 -10.59
N VAL A 31 10.50 -3.97 -11.04
CA VAL A 31 10.40 -2.55 -10.63
C VAL A 31 9.89 -2.41 -9.20
N ASP A 32 9.03 -3.36 -8.78
CA ASP A 32 8.38 -3.38 -7.46
C ASP A 32 7.88 -1.97 -7.05
N PRO A 33 6.95 -1.36 -7.81
CA PRO A 33 6.58 0.04 -7.65
C PRO A 33 5.97 0.38 -6.28
N TYR A 34 5.54 -0.63 -5.53
CA TYR A 34 4.98 -0.50 -4.20
C TYR A 34 5.91 -1.04 -3.11
N ASN A 35 7.09 -1.48 -3.47
CA ASN A 35 8.07 -2.10 -2.57
C ASN A 35 7.48 -3.26 -1.72
N LEU A 36 6.59 -4.05 -2.32
CA LEU A 36 5.94 -5.18 -1.65
C LEU A 36 6.86 -6.39 -1.50
N MET A 37 7.80 -6.53 -2.44
CA MET A 37 8.80 -7.61 -2.46
C MET A 37 10.15 -7.17 -1.87
N GLY A 38 10.32 -5.87 -1.60
CA GLY A 38 11.59 -5.30 -1.15
C GLY A 38 12.66 -5.22 -2.25
N ASN A 39 12.25 -5.36 -3.51
CA ASN A 39 13.15 -5.40 -4.67
C ASN A 39 13.33 -4.03 -5.36
N ASN A 40 12.63 -2.98 -4.91
CA ASN A 40 12.67 -1.68 -5.58
C ASN A 40 14.08 -1.08 -5.58
N PRO A 41 14.78 -1.02 -6.73
CA PRO A 41 16.17 -0.57 -6.79
C PRO A 41 16.34 0.94 -6.62
N THR A 42 15.27 1.71 -6.74
CA THR A 42 15.30 3.17 -6.72
C THR A 42 15.04 3.76 -5.34
N GLY A 43 14.51 2.98 -4.41
CA GLY A 43 14.03 3.47 -3.12
C GLY A 43 12.81 4.40 -3.20
N VAL A 44 12.37 4.72 -4.42
CA VAL A 44 11.15 5.51 -4.66
C VAL A 44 10.02 4.57 -5.04
N TYR A 45 8.96 4.59 -4.27
CA TYR A 45 7.81 3.72 -4.51
C TYR A 45 6.49 4.47 -4.31
N PHE A 46 5.46 3.96 -4.98
CA PHE A 46 4.12 4.51 -4.82
C PHE A 46 3.46 3.94 -3.56
N VAL A 47 3.14 4.83 -2.64
CA VAL A 47 2.33 4.48 -1.47
C VAL A 47 0.87 4.56 -1.88
N GLN A 48 0.27 3.46 -2.31
CA GLN A 48 -1.18 3.35 -2.34
C GLN A 48 -1.64 2.75 -1.01
N GLU A 49 -2.28 3.59 -0.25
CA GLU A 49 -2.56 3.48 1.18
C GLU A 49 -3.24 2.19 1.61
N ARG A 50 -4.04 1.57 0.74
CA ARG A 50 -4.77 0.34 1.08
C ARG A 50 -4.01 -0.95 0.79
N GLN A 51 -3.06 -0.91 -0.14
CA GLN A 51 -2.28 -2.08 -0.54
C GLN A 51 -1.06 -2.31 0.34
N VAL A 52 -0.56 -1.25 0.98
CA VAL A 52 0.63 -1.30 1.85
C VAL A 52 0.30 -1.74 3.28
N LYS A 53 -0.97 -1.89 3.65
CA LYS A 53 -1.37 -2.30 5.00
C LYS A 53 -0.65 -3.56 5.50
N GLU A 54 -0.43 -4.52 4.62
CA GLU A 54 0.19 -5.80 4.98
C GLU A 54 1.72 -5.77 4.89
N ALA A 55 2.29 -4.78 4.21
CA ALA A 55 3.74 -4.60 4.15
C ALA A 55 4.37 -4.28 5.52
N VAL A 56 3.56 -3.84 6.48
CA VAL A 56 4.00 -3.66 7.88
C VAL A 56 4.66 -4.92 8.45
N TRP A 57 4.26 -6.10 8.00
CA TRP A 57 4.83 -7.36 8.50
C TRP A 57 6.19 -7.72 7.91
N THR A 58 6.47 -7.21 6.72
CA THR A 58 7.72 -7.47 6.01
C THR A 58 8.74 -6.35 6.19
N TYR A 59 8.28 -5.16 6.58
CA TYR A 59 9.15 -4.01 6.80
C TYR A 59 9.72 -4.04 8.23
N PRO A 60 11.05 -4.09 8.39
CA PRO A 60 11.68 -4.10 9.71
C PRO A 60 11.51 -2.73 10.38
N HIS A 61 10.73 -2.67 11.45
CA HIS A 61 10.46 -1.45 12.22
C HIS A 61 10.31 -1.76 13.70
N GLU A 62 10.42 -0.73 14.52
CA GLU A 62 10.27 -0.78 15.98
C GLU A 62 9.18 0.17 16.47
N GLY A 63 8.82 1.15 15.65
CA GLY A 63 7.76 2.10 15.90
C GLY A 63 6.73 2.14 14.77
N LEU A 64 5.51 2.48 15.10
CA LEU A 64 4.41 2.63 14.15
C LEU A 64 3.89 4.06 14.18
N LEU A 65 3.75 4.66 13.00
CA LEU A 65 3.08 5.95 12.82
C LEU A 65 1.76 5.70 12.10
N ILE A 66 0.65 6.10 12.69
CA ILE A 66 -0.69 5.90 12.13
C ILE A 66 -1.52 7.18 12.26
N GLY A 67 -2.26 7.50 11.22
CA GLY A 67 -3.10 8.69 11.19
C GLY A 67 -3.73 8.91 9.83
N ALA A 68 -4.28 10.11 9.62
CA ALA A 68 -4.83 10.50 8.33
C ALA A 68 -3.77 11.10 7.40
N SER A 69 -4.23 11.83 6.37
CA SER A 69 -3.36 12.36 5.31
C SER A 69 -2.21 13.23 5.82
N LYS A 70 -2.42 14.05 6.84
CA LYS A 70 -1.34 14.90 7.40
C LYS A 70 -0.22 14.08 8.02
N THR A 71 -0.59 13.05 8.77
CA THR A 71 0.36 12.10 9.35
C THR A 71 1.09 11.31 8.27
N GLY A 72 0.43 11.04 7.15
CA GLY A 72 1.03 10.38 5.99
C GLY A 72 2.21 11.14 5.36
N TYR A 73 2.26 12.46 5.53
CA TYR A 73 3.37 13.29 5.05
C TYR A 73 4.58 13.34 6.00
N VAL A 74 4.45 12.80 7.20
CA VAL A 74 5.58 12.72 8.13
C VAL A 74 6.57 11.68 7.60
N ASN A 75 7.79 12.12 7.35
CA ASN A 75 8.86 11.20 6.97
C ASN A 75 9.31 10.41 8.21
N PRO A 76 9.19 9.07 8.20
CA PRO A 76 9.63 8.25 9.32
C PRO A 76 11.10 8.42 9.70
N ASP A 77 11.96 8.75 8.73
CA ASP A 77 13.40 8.92 8.95
C ASP A 77 13.76 10.18 9.76
N ASP A 78 12.83 11.14 9.84
CA ASP A 78 12.99 12.33 10.68
C ASP A 78 12.75 12.03 12.18
N LEU A 79 12.25 10.85 12.50
CA LEU A 79 11.99 10.39 13.85
C LEU A 79 13.17 9.58 14.39
N SER A 80 14.06 10.21 15.14
CA SER A 80 15.37 9.68 15.53
C SER A 80 15.36 8.60 16.61
N CYS A 81 14.24 8.36 17.29
CA CYS A 81 14.19 7.46 18.45
C CYS A 81 14.08 5.96 18.11
N TYR A 82 13.35 5.65 17.03
CA TYR A 82 13.15 4.27 16.54
C TYR A 82 13.00 4.30 15.02
N ARG A 83 13.17 3.14 14.39
CA ARG A 83 12.78 2.96 12.98
C ARG A 83 11.27 2.84 12.90
N PHE A 84 10.62 3.85 12.32
CA PHE A 84 9.17 3.88 12.18
C PHE A 84 8.69 3.33 10.83
N TYR A 85 7.54 2.67 10.86
CA TYR A 85 6.73 2.40 9.68
C TYR A 85 5.55 3.35 9.66
N ASN A 86 5.33 4.03 8.52
CA ASN A 86 4.21 4.95 8.37
C ASN A 86 3.01 4.20 7.76
N ALA A 87 2.06 3.84 8.60
CA ALA A 87 0.81 3.15 8.25
C ALA A 87 -0.38 4.11 8.03
N SER A 88 -0.12 5.39 7.95
CA SER A 88 -1.18 6.41 7.78
C SER A 88 -1.85 6.30 6.42
N MET A 89 -3.14 6.63 6.36
CA MET A 89 -3.94 6.56 5.14
C MET A 89 -4.83 7.80 5.00
N ARG A 90 -5.08 8.24 3.77
CA ARG A 90 -5.98 9.37 3.50
C ARG A 90 -7.39 9.10 4.02
N GLY A 91 -7.94 10.06 4.76
CA GLY A 91 -9.30 9.94 5.29
C GLY A 91 -9.48 8.83 6.31
N MET A 92 -8.40 8.31 6.88
CA MET A 92 -8.46 7.29 7.92
C MET A 92 -9.20 7.83 9.14
N VAL A 93 -10.20 7.10 9.61
CA VAL A 93 -10.99 7.44 10.77
C VAL A 93 -10.52 6.67 12.01
N PRO A 94 -10.84 7.13 13.24
CA PRO A 94 -10.39 6.48 14.48
C PRO A 94 -10.75 4.99 14.57
N GLU A 95 -11.91 4.60 14.05
CA GLU A 95 -12.34 3.20 14.01
C GLU A 95 -11.43 2.34 13.12
N GLU A 96 -11.04 2.87 11.96
CA GLU A 96 -10.09 2.17 11.07
C GLU A 96 -8.71 2.06 11.72
N MET A 97 -8.25 3.11 12.41
CA MET A 97 -7.00 3.06 13.19
C MET A 97 -7.06 1.98 14.26
N PHE A 98 -8.16 1.92 15.00
CA PHE A 98 -8.36 0.89 16.02
C PHE A 98 -8.31 -0.53 15.43
N PHE A 99 -9.04 -0.78 14.33
CA PHE A 99 -9.02 -2.09 13.68
C PHE A 99 -7.67 -2.43 13.08
N TYR A 100 -6.98 -1.43 12.52
CA TYR A 100 -5.62 -1.61 12.02
C TYR A 100 -4.68 -2.02 13.15
N LEU A 101 -4.63 -1.27 14.24
CA LEU A 101 -3.80 -1.57 15.40
C LEU A 101 -4.13 -2.94 15.98
N LYS A 102 -5.42 -3.26 16.13
CA LYS A 102 -5.84 -4.58 16.62
C LYS A 102 -5.35 -5.74 15.76
N LYS A 103 -5.28 -5.54 14.43
CA LYS A 103 -4.86 -6.58 13.48
C LYS A 103 -3.35 -6.68 13.35
N TYR A 104 -2.65 -5.55 13.32
CA TYR A 104 -1.26 -5.47 12.87
C TYR A 104 -0.24 -5.18 13.96
N LEU A 105 -0.66 -4.61 15.10
CA LEU A 105 0.24 -4.33 16.22
C LEU A 105 0.79 -5.63 16.82
N ARG A 106 2.11 -5.74 16.95
CA ARG A 106 2.76 -6.96 17.48
C ARG A 106 3.85 -6.67 18.51
N HIS A 107 4.93 -6.03 18.08
CA HIS A 107 6.16 -5.86 18.86
C HIS A 107 6.68 -4.44 18.86
N GLU A 108 5.87 -3.50 18.40
CA GLU A 108 6.24 -2.09 18.31
C GLU A 108 6.44 -1.51 19.71
N LYS A 109 7.61 -0.87 19.89
CA LYS A 109 7.98 -0.23 21.15
C LYS A 109 7.25 1.10 21.36
N LEU A 110 6.84 1.75 20.24
CA LEU A 110 6.17 3.03 20.26
C LEU A 110 5.16 3.12 19.11
N VAL A 111 3.97 3.60 19.42
CA VAL A 111 2.93 3.94 18.43
C VAL A 111 2.62 5.42 18.54
N LEU A 112 2.82 6.14 17.44
CA LEU A 112 2.43 7.54 17.30
C LEU A 112 1.11 7.60 16.52
N VAL A 113 0.08 8.14 17.14
CA VAL A 113 -1.25 8.27 16.54
C VAL A 113 -1.53 9.73 16.22
N GLY A 114 -1.69 10.05 14.94
CA GLY A 114 -2.05 11.37 14.46
C GLY A 114 -3.56 11.53 14.32
N PHE A 115 -4.15 12.41 15.11
CA PHE A 115 -5.55 12.76 14.99
C PHE A 115 -5.72 14.10 14.30
N ASP A 116 -6.57 14.13 13.27
CA ASP A 116 -7.01 15.36 12.63
C ASP A 116 -8.38 15.77 13.18
N PHE A 117 -8.60 17.08 13.28
CA PHE A 117 -9.84 17.62 13.85
C PHE A 117 -11.11 17.14 13.13
N PHE A 118 -11.04 16.97 11.80
CA PHE A 118 -12.18 16.52 11.01
C PHE A 118 -12.64 15.09 11.34
N MET A 119 -11.75 14.25 11.92
CA MET A 119 -12.09 12.87 12.30
C MET A 119 -13.21 12.78 13.35
N PHE A 120 -13.45 13.87 14.07
CA PHE A 120 -14.49 13.97 15.09
C PHE A 120 -15.75 14.67 14.60
N ASN A 121 -15.87 14.93 13.29
CA ASN A 121 -17.03 15.57 12.70
C ASN A 121 -18.06 14.51 12.28
N GLU A 122 -19.11 14.34 13.06
CA GLU A 122 -20.19 13.36 12.84
C GLU A 122 -20.94 13.56 11.51
N ARG A 123 -20.89 14.77 10.93
CA ARG A 123 -21.56 15.06 9.64
C ARG A 123 -20.80 14.50 8.43
N GLU A 124 -19.49 14.44 8.54
CA GLU A 124 -18.63 13.92 7.45
C GLU A 124 -18.38 12.43 7.59
N PHE A 125 -18.37 11.93 8.80
CA PHE A 125 -18.14 10.53 9.14
C PHE A 125 -19.24 10.03 10.08
N PRO A 126 -20.43 9.69 9.54
CA PRO A 126 -21.48 9.12 10.35
C PRO A 126 -20.96 7.82 10.96
N LEU A 127 -20.86 7.78 12.27
CA LEU A 127 -20.49 6.60 13.02
C LEU A 127 -21.42 5.45 12.59
N ILE A 128 -20.83 4.37 12.15
CA ILE A 128 -21.57 3.14 11.87
C ILE A 128 -22.14 2.67 13.20
N ARG A 129 -23.45 2.90 13.40
CA ARG A 129 -24.19 2.41 14.54
C ARG A 129 -24.61 0.95 14.33
#